data_6367642182fef19336813d710eabd1f3
#
_entry.id   6367642182fef19336813d710eabd1f3
#
_cell.length_a   1.000
_cell.length_b   1.000
_cell.length_c   1.000
_cell.angle_alpha   90.00
_cell.angle_beta   90.00
_cell.angle_gamma   90.00
#
_symmetry.space_group_name_H-M   'P 1'
#
loop_
_entity.id
_entity.type
_entity.pdbx_description
1 polymer ?
#
loop_
_entity_poly.entity_id
_entity_poly.type
_entity_poly.pdbx_seq_one_letter_code
_entity_poly.pdbx_strand_id
1 'polypeptide(L)'
;LDMAGLMIESHINPDAAWSDAKQQVTPAVLGKIIEELVPRTQTIDNKKFKDTLSILREQIDHLDDEIMQKLASRMKISEKIGQYKKENNVTILQVNRWEEIIETRIALCKAMGLNEEFTNELLKLIHNESIQVQTKVMNAMAERV
;
A
#
# COMPACT_ATOMS: atom_id res chain seq x y z
N LEU A 1 -0.91 10.27 13.19
CA LEU A 1 0.52 10.00 13.38
C LEU A 1 0.70 9.47 14.80
N ASP A 2 1.15 8.22 14.94
CA ASP A 2 1.47 7.62 16.24
C ASP A 2 2.85 8.11 16.67
N MET A 3 2.87 9.27 17.34
CA MET A 3 4.08 9.83 17.92
C MET A 3 4.22 9.38 19.38
N ALA A 4 5.43 8.98 19.78
CA ALA A 4 5.71 8.55 21.16
C ALA A 4 5.66 9.71 22.16
N GLY A 5 5.75 10.97 21.70
CA GLY A 5 5.69 12.16 22.50
C GLY A 5 5.86 13.44 21.69
N LEU A 6 5.71 14.56 22.35
CA LEU A 6 5.91 15.89 21.80
C LEU A 6 6.99 16.60 22.61
N MET A 7 7.87 17.33 21.91
CA MET A 7 8.78 18.30 22.51
C MET A 7 8.38 19.68 21.98
N ILE A 8 7.99 20.56 22.88
CA ILE A 8 7.52 21.91 22.54
C ILE A 8 8.32 22.92 23.36
N GLU A 9 8.95 23.86 22.70
CA GLU A 9 9.63 24.97 23.36
C GLU A 9 8.64 26.09 23.70
N SER A 10 8.70 26.58 24.92
CA SER A 10 7.83 27.66 25.40
C SER A 10 8.65 28.79 26.02
N HIS A 11 8.30 30.00 25.66
CA HIS A 11 8.90 31.21 26.21
C HIS A 11 7.83 32.26 26.54
N ILE A 12 7.97 32.99 27.63
CA ILE A 12 6.99 33.98 28.06
C ILE A 12 6.77 35.10 27.02
N ASN A 13 7.81 35.42 26.28
CA ASN A 13 7.78 36.38 25.16
C ASN A 13 8.65 35.81 24.02
N PRO A 14 8.12 34.99 23.09
CA PRO A 14 8.88 34.34 22.03
C PRO A 14 9.68 35.31 21.16
N ASP A 15 9.15 36.53 20.91
CA ASP A 15 9.84 37.54 20.10
C ASP A 15 11.10 38.09 20.76
N ALA A 16 11.23 37.94 22.07
CA ALA A 16 12.41 38.33 22.85
C ALA A 16 13.31 37.13 23.23
N ALA A 17 13.04 35.94 22.69
CA ALA A 17 13.86 34.76 22.94
C ALA A 17 15.24 34.89 22.30
N TRP A 18 16.26 34.30 22.92
CA TRP A 18 17.65 34.37 22.46
C TRP A 18 17.89 33.48 21.21
N SER A 19 17.05 32.50 20.99
CA SER A 19 17.11 31.61 19.83
C SER A 19 15.70 31.18 19.39
N ASP A 20 15.56 30.86 18.13
CA ASP A 20 14.40 30.17 17.54
C ASP A 20 13.01 30.74 17.89
N ALA A 21 12.90 32.05 18.00
CA ALA A 21 11.68 32.78 18.37
C ALA A 21 10.43 32.30 17.63
N LYS A 22 10.56 31.94 16.33
CA LYS A 22 9.44 31.46 15.48
C LYS A 22 8.99 30.02 15.77
N GLN A 23 9.80 29.25 16.51
CA GLN A 23 9.49 27.88 16.87
C GLN A 23 8.94 27.75 18.29
N GLN A 24 8.99 28.81 19.07
CA GLN A 24 8.55 28.87 20.45
C GLN A 24 7.10 29.32 20.55
N VAL A 25 6.38 28.77 21.51
CA VAL A 25 5.00 29.19 21.84
C VAL A 25 4.95 29.83 23.23
N THR A 26 3.94 30.68 23.48
CA THR A 26 3.73 31.19 24.84
C THR A 26 3.16 30.11 25.77
N PRO A 27 3.36 30.21 27.11
CA PRO A 27 2.75 29.28 28.07
C PRO A 27 1.25 29.14 27.92
N ALA A 28 0.55 30.22 27.58
CA ALA A 28 -0.89 30.19 27.36
C ALA A 28 -1.27 29.37 26.09
N VAL A 29 -0.48 29.46 25.02
CA VAL A 29 -0.66 28.64 23.80
C VAL A 29 -0.32 27.19 24.09
N LEU A 30 0.78 26.93 24.82
CA LEU A 30 1.16 25.58 25.22
C LEU A 30 0.05 24.91 26.06
N GLY A 31 -0.55 25.64 27.00
CA GLY A 31 -1.69 25.15 27.77
C GLY A 31 -2.85 24.69 26.90
N LYS A 32 -3.24 25.49 25.90
CA LYS A 32 -4.27 25.11 24.94
C LYS A 32 -3.92 23.87 24.12
N ILE A 33 -2.67 23.80 23.63
CA ILE A 33 -2.19 22.63 22.90
C ILE A 33 -2.32 21.36 23.75
N ILE A 34 -1.92 21.44 25.04
CA ILE A 34 -1.99 20.29 25.97
C ILE A 34 -3.46 19.91 26.25
N GLU A 35 -4.35 20.87 26.43
CA GLU A 35 -5.79 20.61 26.64
C GLU A 35 -6.46 19.98 25.41
N GLU A 36 -6.03 20.30 24.20
CA GLU A 36 -6.56 19.77 22.94
C GLU A 36 -5.94 18.40 22.56
N LEU A 37 -4.87 17.96 23.24
CA LEU A 37 -4.25 16.68 22.97
C LEU A 37 -5.18 15.52 23.35
N VAL A 38 -5.42 14.64 22.38
CA VAL A 38 -6.13 13.38 22.59
C VAL A 38 -5.12 12.23 22.61
N PRO A 39 -4.64 11.78 23.79
CA PRO A 39 -3.76 10.63 23.87
C PRO A 39 -4.45 9.38 23.34
N ARG A 40 -3.81 8.70 22.38
CA ARG A 40 -4.29 7.41 21.88
C ARG A 40 -3.59 6.29 22.62
N THR A 41 -4.34 5.30 23.05
CA THR A 41 -3.82 4.09 23.67
C THR A 41 -3.79 2.95 22.66
N GLN A 42 -2.77 2.09 22.75
CA GLN A 42 -2.67 0.90 21.87
C GLN A 42 -3.79 -0.11 22.17
N THR A 43 -4.30 -0.11 23.38
CA THR A 43 -5.36 -1.02 23.80
C THR A 43 -6.41 -0.27 24.60
N ILE A 44 -7.66 -0.67 24.47
CA ILE A 44 -8.76 -0.19 25.28
C ILE A 44 -9.43 -1.40 25.97
N ASP A 45 -9.77 -1.26 27.26
CA ASP A 45 -10.45 -2.32 27.98
C ASP A 45 -11.99 -2.20 27.85
N ASN A 46 -12.43 -2.29 26.60
CA ASN A 46 -13.83 -2.29 26.21
C ASN A 46 -14.11 -3.55 25.38
N LYS A 47 -14.85 -4.49 25.98
CA LYS A 47 -15.17 -5.78 25.36
C LYS A 47 -15.86 -5.61 24.00
N LYS A 48 -16.87 -4.75 23.91
CA LYS A 48 -17.61 -4.50 22.66
C LYS A 48 -16.70 -3.97 21.56
N PHE A 49 -15.74 -3.11 21.92
CA PHE A 49 -14.75 -2.60 20.95
C PHE A 49 -13.82 -3.73 20.45
N LYS A 50 -13.32 -4.56 21.38
CA LYS A 50 -12.44 -5.71 21.05
C LYS A 50 -13.18 -6.70 20.13
N ASP A 51 -14.41 -7.05 20.47
CA ASP A 51 -15.23 -7.99 19.69
C ASP A 51 -15.52 -7.43 18.29
N THR A 52 -15.90 -6.17 18.16
CA THR A 52 -16.13 -5.53 16.87
C THR A 52 -14.85 -5.47 16.02
N LEU A 53 -13.72 -5.11 16.64
CA LEU A 53 -12.45 -5.05 15.95
C LEU A 53 -11.98 -6.43 15.47
N SER A 54 -12.21 -7.49 16.26
CA SER A 54 -11.92 -8.86 15.86
C SER A 54 -12.72 -9.27 14.62
N ILE A 55 -14.03 -9.03 14.63
CA ILE A 55 -14.89 -9.32 13.46
C ILE A 55 -14.42 -8.59 12.20
N LEU A 56 -14.06 -7.32 12.32
CA LEU A 56 -13.57 -6.54 11.16
C LEU A 56 -12.22 -7.07 10.64
N ARG A 57 -11.33 -7.50 11.52
CA ARG A 57 -10.06 -8.13 11.14
C ARG A 57 -10.27 -9.47 10.43
N GLU A 58 -11.16 -10.32 10.95
CA GLU A 58 -11.53 -11.58 10.30
C GLU A 58 -12.09 -11.35 8.89
N GLN A 59 -12.87 -10.28 8.69
CA GLN A 59 -13.35 -9.91 7.35
C GLN A 59 -12.20 -9.50 6.43
N ILE A 60 -11.20 -8.74 6.93
CA ILE A 60 -10.00 -8.37 6.17
C ILE A 60 -9.20 -9.61 5.82
N ASP A 61 -8.94 -10.50 6.79
CA ASP A 61 -8.18 -11.73 6.59
C ASP A 61 -8.82 -12.60 5.48
N HIS A 62 -10.15 -12.71 5.48
CA HIS A 62 -10.87 -13.42 4.43
C HIS A 62 -10.72 -12.78 3.05
N LEU A 63 -10.82 -11.45 2.96
CA LEU A 63 -10.60 -10.73 1.70
C LEU A 63 -9.16 -10.85 1.21
N ASP A 64 -8.19 -10.82 2.12
CA ASP A 64 -6.77 -11.01 1.79
C ASP A 64 -6.53 -12.41 1.22
N ASP A 65 -7.13 -13.45 1.82
CA ASP A 65 -7.08 -14.82 1.30
C ASP A 65 -7.67 -14.91 -0.11
N GLU A 66 -8.81 -14.27 -0.37
CA GLU A 66 -9.40 -14.22 -1.71
C GLU A 66 -8.48 -13.53 -2.72
N ILE A 67 -7.87 -12.40 -2.35
CA ILE A 67 -6.91 -11.68 -3.19
C ILE A 67 -5.73 -12.58 -3.54
N MET A 68 -5.14 -13.27 -2.56
CA MET A 68 -4.00 -14.18 -2.78
C MET A 68 -4.39 -15.36 -3.68
N GLN A 69 -5.56 -15.94 -3.52
CA GLN A 69 -6.07 -17.00 -4.39
C GLN A 69 -6.26 -16.52 -5.84
N LYS A 70 -6.78 -15.31 -6.05
CA LYS A 70 -6.93 -14.71 -7.38
C LYS A 70 -5.59 -14.41 -8.02
N LEU A 71 -4.63 -13.90 -7.26
CA LEU A 71 -3.26 -13.68 -7.74
C LEU A 71 -2.59 -15.00 -8.15
N ALA A 72 -2.68 -16.04 -7.32
CA ALA A 72 -2.14 -17.36 -7.65
C ALA A 72 -2.77 -17.93 -8.94
N SER A 73 -4.10 -17.80 -9.08
CA SER A 73 -4.80 -18.21 -10.29
C SER A 73 -4.35 -17.44 -11.53
N ARG A 74 -4.14 -16.13 -11.38
CA ARG A 74 -3.62 -15.26 -12.43
C ARG A 74 -2.19 -15.66 -12.85
N MET A 75 -1.33 -16.03 -11.92
CA MET A 75 0.03 -16.49 -12.24
C MET A 75 0.02 -17.81 -13.01
N LYS A 76 -0.87 -18.75 -12.69
CA LYS A 76 -1.07 -19.97 -13.49
C LYS A 76 -1.49 -19.69 -14.95
N ILE A 77 -2.29 -18.64 -15.16
CA ILE A 77 -2.64 -18.20 -16.52
C ILE A 77 -1.42 -17.57 -17.21
N SER A 78 -0.64 -16.76 -16.50
CA SER A 78 0.60 -16.16 -17.03
C SER A 78 1.60 -17.24 -17.45
N GLU A 79 1.71 -18.32 -16.69
CA GLU A 79 2.54 -19.48 -17.05
C GLU A 79 2.08 -20.11 -18.38
N LYS A 80 0.78 -20.36 -18.54
CA LYS A 80 0.23 -20.86 -19.81
C LYS A 80 0.48 -19.93 -20.98
N ILE A 81 0.34 -18.61 -20.78
CA ILE A 81 0.68 -17.61 -21.80
C ILE A 81 2.16 -17.69 -22.18
N GLY A 82 3.06 -17.88 -21.21
CA GLY A 82 4.48 -18.08 -21.44
C GLY A 82 4.75 -19.31 -22.31
N GLN A 83 4.06 -20.42 -22.06
CA GLN A 83 4.17 -21.64 -22.88
C GLN A 83 3.71 -21.38 -24.32
N TYR A 84 2.52 -20.79 -24.51
CA TYR A 84 2.02 -20.45 -25.87
C TYR A 84 2.95 -19.51 -26.62
N LYS A 85 3.50 -18.48 -25.96
CA LYS A 85 4.45 -17.57 -26.57
C LYS A 85 5.72 -18.28 -27.01
N LYS A 86 6.22 -19.20 -26.19
CA LYS A 86 7.39 -20.03 -26.50
C LYS A 86 7.16 -20.89 -27.73
N GLU A 87 6.05 -21.63 -27.78
CA GLU A 87 5.68 -22.49 -28.89
C GLU A 87 5.54 -21.73 -30.21
N ASN A 88 5.18 -20.45 -30.16
CA ASN A 88 4.95 -19.62 -31.34
C ASN A 88 6.06 -18.58 -31.60
N ASN A 89 7.17 -18.65 -30.87
CA ASN A 89 8.30 -17.70 -30.98
C ASN A 89 7.89 -16.22 -30.80
N VAL A 90 6.95 -15.96 -29.87
CA VAL A 90 6.46 -14.62 -29.57
C VAL A 90 7.19 -14.04 -28.37
N THR A 91 7.56 -12.76 -28.43
CA THR A 91 8.21 -12.04 -27.31
C THR A 91 7.30 -11.97 -26.07
N ILE A 92 7.94 -12.04 -24.90
CA ILE A 92 7.23 -11.96 -23.61
C ILE A 92 6.61 -10.57 -23.44
N LEU A 93 7.42 -9.53 -23.62
CA LEU A 93 6.97 -8.15 -23.43
C LEU A 93 6.21 -7.65 -24.66
N GLN A 94 4.97 -7.24 -24.44
CA GLN A 94 4.08 -6.62 -25.42
C GLN A 94 3.65 -5.25 -24.89
N VAL A 95 4.36 -4.18 -25.27
CA VAL A 95 4.20 -2.83 -24.72
C VAL A 95 2.76 -2.32 -24.88
N ASN A 96 2.17 -2.45 -26.07
CA ASN A 96 0.81 -1.99 -26.35
C ASN A 96 -0.24 -2.65 -25.42
N ARG A 97 -0.03 -3.93 -25.08
CA ARG A 97 -0.91 -4.65 -24.15
C ARG A 97 -0.79 -4.15 -22.72
N TRP A 98 0.41 -3.74 -22.33
CA TRP A 98 0.62 -3.14 -21.00
C TRP A 98 -0.06 -1.78 -20.89
N GLU A 99 0.08 -0.92 -21.88
CA GLU A 99 -0.59 0.39 -21.93
C GLU A 99 -2.11 0.26 -21.83
N GLU A 100 -2.72 -0.64 -22.60
CA GLU A 100 -4.15 -0.94 -22.55
C GLU A 100 -4.59 -1.41 -21.14
N ILE A 101 -3.80 -2.28 -20.49
CA ILE A 101 -4.11 -2.77 -19.14
C ILE A 101 -4.08 -1.60 -18.14
N ILE A 102 -3.06 -0.76 -18.16
CA ILE A 102 -2.94 0.37 -17.25
C ILE A 102 -4.16 1.29 -17.41
N GLU A 103 -4.44 1.73 -18.63
CA GLU A 103 -5.52 2.67 -18.91
C GLU A 103 -6.88 2.13 -18.43
N THR A 104 -7.22 0.91 -18.84
CA THR A 104 -8.53 0.32 -18.52
C THR A 104 -8.67 -0.03 -17.05
N ARG A 105 -7.61 -0.51 -16.37
CA ARG A 105 -7.68 -0.93 -14.98
C ARG A 105 -7.63 0.24 -14.00
N ILE A 106 -6.85 1.26 -14.27
CA ILE A 106 -6.87 2.48 -13.44
C ILE A 106 -8.26 3.12 -13.46
N ALA A 107 -8.87 3.26 -14.64
CA ALA A 107 -10.24 3.81 -14.74
C ALA A 107 -11.25 2.99 -13.92
N LEU A 108 -11.19 1.67 -14.01
CA LEU A 108 -12.07 0.77 -13.25
C LEU A 108 -11.84 0.89 -11.74
N CYS A 109 -10.59 0.86 -11.27
CA CYS A 109 -10.26 0.95 -9.85
C CYS A 109 -10.64 2.30 -9.25
N LYS A 110 -10.48 3.38 -10.01
CA LYS A 110 -10.95 4.72 -9.63
C LYS A 110 -12.48 4.76 -9.45
N ALA A 111 -13.23 4.11 -10.34
CA ALA A 111 -14.69 3.98 -10.21
C ALA A 111 -15.10 3.16 -8.97
N MET A 112 -14.23 2.28 -8.48
CA MET A 112 -14.41 1.51 -7.23
C MET A 112 -13.94 2.27 -5.97
N GLY A 113 -13.44 3.51 -6.10
CA GLY A 113 -12.95 4.32 -4.98
C GLY A 113 -11.53 4.01 -4.53
N LEU A 114 -10.75 3.23 -5.29
CA LEU A 114 -9.35 2.96 -4.98
C LEU A 114 -8.46 4.16 -5.35
N ASN A 115 -7.41 4.36 -4.56
CA ASN A 115 -6.40 5.38 -4.84
C ASN A 115 -5.64 5.05 -6.13
N GLU A 116 -5.46 6.05 -7.00
CA GLU A 116 -4.87 5.88 -8.32
C GLU A 116 -3.38 5.51 -8.26
N GLU A 117 -2.61 6.15 -7.36
CA GLU A 117 -1.19 5.87 -7.16
C GLU A 117 -0.99 4.44 -6.64
N PHE A 118 -1.74 4.06 -5.60
CA PHE A 118 -1.74 2.69 -5.08
C PHE A 118 -2.08 1.66 -6.17
N THR A 119 -3.12 1.94 -6.97
CA THR A 119 -3.55 1.04 -8.05
C THR A 119 -2.45 0.87 -9.10
N ASN A 120 -1.80 1.96 -9.49
CA ASN A 120 -0.72 1.93 -10.49
C ASN A 120 0.46 1.09 -9.99
N GLU A 121 0.90 1.29 -8.75
CA GLU A 121 2.00 0.51 -8.18
C GLU A 121 1.64 -0.97 -8.05
N LEU A 122 0.43 -1.29 -7.60
CA LEU A 122 -0.04 -2.68 -7.53
C LEU A 122 -0.05 -3.35 -8.90
N LEU A 123 -0.56 -2.68 -9.94
CA LEU A 123 -0.59 -3.21 -11.29
C LEU A 123 0.82 -3.45 -11.86
N LYS A 124 1.78 -2.55 -11.58
CA LYS A 124 3.19 -2.75 -11.94
C LYS A 124 3.79 -3.99 -11.27
N LEU A 125 3.57 -4.18 -9.97
CA LEU A 125 4.06 -5.35 -9.24
C LEU A 125 3.49 -6.65 -9.82
N ILE A 126 2.19 -6.70 -10.06
CA ILE A 126 1.52 -7.86 -10.63
C ILE A 126 1.99 -8.14 -12.07
N HIS A 127 2.25 -7.09 -12.86
CA HIS A 127 2.76 -7.23 -14.22
C HIS A 127 4.19 -7.78 -14.23
N ASN A 128 5.06 -7.22 -13.40
CA ASN A 128 6.44 -7.66 -13.28
C ASN A 128 6.52 -9.14 -12.89
N GLU A 129 5.72 -9.58 -11.91
CA GLU A 129 5.66 -11.01 -11.54
C GLU A 129 5.18 -11.87 -12.71
N SER A 130 4.19 -11.40 -13.49
CA SER A 130 3.73 -12.12 -14.69
C SER A 130 4.83 -12.26 -15.74
N ILE A 131 5.65 -11.24 -15.94
CA ILE A 131 6.82 -11.29 -16.84
C ILE A 131 7.84 -12.29 -16.32
N GLN A 132 8.14 -12.29 -15.02
CA GLN A 132 9.09 -13.24 -14.42
C GLN A 132 8.62 -14.69 -14.58
N VAL A 133 7.34 -14.97 -14.34
CA VAL A 133 6.74 -16.31 -14.53
C VAL A 133 6.89 -16.76 -16.00
N GLN A 134 6.54 -15.91 -16.96
CA GLN A 134 6.71 -16.22 -18.39
C GLN A 134 8.17 -16.43 -18.78
N THR A 135 9.10 -15.63 -18.23
CA THR A 135 10.54 -15.76 -18.46
C THR A 135 11.07 -17.09 -17.94
N LYS A 136 10.67 -17.53 -16.76
CA LYS A 136 11.02 -18.85 -16.22
C LYS A 136 10.58 -19.98 -17.15
N VAL A 137 9.36 -19.91 -17.68
CA VAL A 137 8.84 -20.89 -18.63
C VAL A 137 9.65 -20.89 -19.93
N MET A 138 10.01 -19.73 -20.46
CA MET A 138 10.85 -19.62 -21.66
C MET A 138 12.24 -20.26 -21.48
N ASN A 139 12.84 -20.08 -20.32
CA ASN A 139 14.20 -20.54 -20.03
C ASN A 139 14.27 -22.01 -19.61
N ALA A 140 13.22 -22.57 -19.01
CA ALA A 140 13.20 -23.91 -18.41
C ALA A 140 13.50 -25.08 -19.39
N MET A 141 13.55 -24.87 -20.71
CA MET A 141 13.92 -25.89 -21.68
C MET A 141 15.30 -25.66 -22.35
N ALA A 142 15.98 -24.55 -22.06
CA ALA A 142 17.34 -24.34 -22.54
C ALA A 142 18.35 -25.23 -21.79
N GLU A 143 17.97 -25.78 -20.66
CA GLU A 143 18.81 -26.65 -19.82
C GLU A 143 18.68 -28.15 -20.14
N ARG A 144 17.92 -28.54 -21.16
CA ARG A 144 17.70 -29.93 -21.55
C ARG A 144 18.35 -30.32 -22.90
N VAL A 145 19.30 -29.54 -23.40
CA VAL A 145 20.11 -29.90 -24.59
C VAL A 145 21.55 -30.18 -24.18
#